data_dfc0f15ab3cd0993c3a69a48180efb0c
#
_entry.id   dfc0f15ab3cd0993c3a69a48180efb0c
#
_cell.length_a   1.000
_cell.length_b   1.000
_cell.length_c   1.000
_cell.angle_alpha   90.00
_cell.angle_beta   90.00
_cell.angle_gamma   90.00
#
_symmetry.space_group_name_H-M   'P 1'
#
loop_
_entity.id
_entity.type
_entity.pdbx_description
1 polymer ?
#
loop_
_entity_poly.entity_id
_entity_poly.type
_entity_poly.pdbx_seq_one_letter_code
_entity_poly.pdbx_strand_id
1 'polypeptide(L)'
;IITYLQNETNLTRKSIVKILTKSETLNSFKKNPQLYLEQASDIIKRTMRLFIVDGIKYEKIGDVEYYSQELFENNEIFGYLKDEMSKKGNMVKTEKTPYSSIIIDSEIERKFAEGLENNGNIKVYTKLPDWFKIPTPLGNYNPDWAILVEEPNQNKEKLYFVVETKGTTSEEGRRDLENLKINCGRKHFEALKVDYSDCDSISNFKIYIEKIKEKNKNNQN
;
A
#
# COMPACT_ATOMS: atom_id res chain seq x y z
N ILE A 1 16.61 17.86 -27.45
CA ILE A 1 15.88 18.06 -26.19
C ILE A 1 14.42 17.61 -26.33
N ILE A 2 13.63 18.34 -27.15
CA ILE A 2 12.17 18.16 -27.21
C ILE A 2 11.80 16.72 -27.60
N THR A 3 12.38 16.19 -28.67
CA THR A 3 12.10 14.82 -29.13
C THR A 3 12.45 13.77 -28.09
N TYR A 4 13.58 13.91 -27.42
CA TYR A 4 13.98 13.02 -26.34
C TYR A 4 12.94 13.05 -25.22
N LEU A 5 12.58 14.24 -24.71
CA LEU A 5 11.60 14.36 -23.62
C LEU A 5 10.20 13.91 -24.04
N GLN A 6 9.80 14.05 -25.33
CA GLN A 6 8.55 13.47 -25.82
C GLN A 6 8.54 11.95 -25.72
N ASN A 7 9.60 11.30 -26.18
CA ASN A 7 9.72 9.85 -26.15
C ASN A 7 9.71 9.31 -24.72
N GLU A 8 10.38 10.02 -23.82
CA GLU A 8 10.49 9.61 -22.42
C GLU A 8 9.24 9.88 -21.59
N THR A 9 8.48 10.93 -21.89
CA THR A 9 7.38 11.39 -21.03
C THR A 9 5.99 11.25 -21.65
N ASN A 10 5.89 10.96 -22.93
CA ASN A 10 4.65 10.97 -23.71
C ASN A 10 3.90 12.33 -23.70
N LEU A 11 4.56 13.40 -23.30
CA LEU A 11 3.98 14.74 -23.33
C LEU A 11 4.00 15.33 -24.75
N THR A 12 3.05 16.23 -25.01
CA THR A 12 3.03 16.93 -26.29
C THR A 12 4.23 17.89 -26.41
N ARG A 13 4.69 18.12 -27.62
CA ARG A 13 5.75 19.11 -27.92
C ARG A 13 5.47 20.48 -27.31
N LYS A 14 4.22 20.93 -27.38
CA LYS A 14 3.78 22.21 -26.81
C LYS A 14 3.95 22.23 -25.26
N SER A 15 3.59 21.15 -24.58
CA SER A 15 3.75 21.02 -23.12
C SER A 15 5.21 21.06 -22.73
N ILE A 16 6.07 20.31 -23.41
CA ILE A 16 7.52 20.29 -23.15
C ILE A 16 8.14 21.68 -23.35
N VAL A 17 7.85 22.36 -24.46
CA VAL A 17 8.34 23.71 -24.68
C VAL A 17 7.93 24.64 -23.55
N LYS A 18 6.66 24.59 -23.12
CA LYS A 18 6.16 25.40 -22.03
C LYS A 18 6.88 25.11 -20.70
N ILE A 19 7.13 23.82 -20.38
CA ILE A 19 7.87 23.40 -19.19
C ILE A 19 9.30 23.95 -19.22
N LEU A 20 10.03 23.70 -20.31
CA LEU A 20 11.42 24.14 -20.48
C LEU A 20 11.57 25.67 -20.42
N THR A 21 10.64 26.40 -21.04
CA THR A 21 10.66 27.86 -21.01
C THR A 21 10.40 28.39 -19.60
N LYS A 22 9.42 27.84 -18.90
CA LYS A 22 9.07 28.29 -17.53
C LYS A 22 10.08 27.88 -16.48
N SER A 23 10.82 26.78 -16.68
CA SER A 23 11.83 26.31 -15.71
C SER A 23 13.08 27.17 -15.69
N GLU A 24 13.33 27.95 -16.74
CA GLU A 24 14.53 28.80 -16.90
C GLU A 24 15.87 28.04 -16.79
N THR A 25 15.84 26.70 -16.92
CA THR A 25 16.99 25.83 -16.68
C THR A 25 17.82 25.51 -17.92
N LEU A 26 17.47 26.04 -19.10
CA LEU A 26 18.12 25.73 -20.39
C LEU A 26 19.62 26.03 -20.40
N ASN A 27 20.11 26.92 -19.56
CA ASN A 27 21.55 27.18 -19.41
C ASN A 27 22.33 25.97 -18.88
N SER A 28 21.68 25.12 -18.07
CA SER A 28 22.27 23.87 -17.56
C SER A 28 22.43 22.83 -18.67
N PHE A 29 21.58 22.84 -19.69
CA PHE A 29 21.72 21.98 -20.87
C PHE A 29 23.03 22.25 -21.62
N LYS A 30 23.46 23.52 -21.72
CA LYS A 30 24.71 23.87 -22.41
C LYS A 30 25.95 23.35 -21.69
N LYS A 31 25.87 23.16 -20.36
CA LYS A 31 26.99 22.66 -19.54
C LYS A 31 27.15 21.14 -19.66
N ASN A 32 26.06 20.39 -19.55
CA ASN A 32 26.03 18.93 -19.68
C ASN A 32 24.68 18.49 -20.27
N PRO A 33 24.58 18.32 -21.60
CA PRO A 33 23.34 17.97 -22.27
C PRO A 33 22.74 16.63 -21.80
N GLN A 34 23.58 15.61 -21.64
CA GLN A 34 23.11 14.28 -21.28
C GLN A 34 22.49 14.27 -19.87
N LEU A 35 23.23 14.77 -18.90
CA LEU A 35 22.78 14.85 -17.50
C LEU A 35 21.50 15.68 -17.39
N TYR A 36 21.42 16.79 -18.12
CA TYR A 36 20.23 17.63 -18.15
C TYR A 36 19.00 16.90 -18.67
N LEU A 37 19.15 16.12 -19.75
CA LEU A 37 18.04 15.37 -20.34
C LEU A 37 17.52 14.29 -19.38
N GLU A 38 18.42 13.58 -18.74
CA GLU A 38 18.08 12.55 -17.73
C GLU A 38 17.33 13.16 -16.55
N GLN A 39 17.90 14.20 -15.94
CA GLN A 39 17.29 14.88 -14.78
C GLN A 39 15.93 15.53 -15.15
N ALA A 40 15.83 16.20 -16.29
CA ALA A 40 14.58 16.81 -16.73
C ALA A 40 13.49 15.75 -16.97
N SER A 41 13.86 14.62 -17.60
CA SER A 41 12.94 13.49 -17.78
C SER A 41 12.43 12.95 -16.46
N ASP A 42 13.32 12.71 -15.50
CA ASP A 42 12.97 12.14 -14.19
C ASP A 42 12.05 13.08 -13.40
N ILE A 43 12.38 14.37 -13.36
CA ILE A 43 11.54 15.38 -12.68
C ILE A 43 10.15 15.45 -13.30
N ILE A 44 10.05 15.48 -14.62
CA ILE A 44 8.77 15.51 -15.33
C ILE A 44 7.97 14.25 -15.03
N LYS A 45 8.57 13.05 -15.15
CA LYS A 45 7.91 11.77 -14.87
C LYS A 45 7.42 11.71 -13.42
N ARG A 46 8.25 12.11 -12.45
CA ARG A 46 7.88 12.15 -11.04
C ARG A 46 6.69 13.08 -10.79
N THR A 47 6.73 14.28 -11.35
CA THR A 47 5.65 15.27 -11.22
C THR A 47 4.35 14.75 -11.86
N MET A 48 4.42 14.14 -13.04
CA MET A 48 3.26 13.54 -13.71
C MET A 48 2.61 12.46 -12.87
N ARG A 49 3.41 11.58 -12.21
CA ARG A 49 2.88 10.53 -11.32
C ARG A 49 2.08 11.12 -10.17
N LEU A 50 2.56 12.21 -9.56
CA LEU A 50 1.83 12.91 -8.50
C LEU A 50 0.46 13.41 -8.99
N PHE A 51 0.42 14.10 -10.13
CA PHE A 51 -0.85 14.59 -10.71
C PHE A 51 -1.81 13.44 -11.06
N ILE A 52 -1.30 12.33 -11.58
CA ILE A 52 -2.13 11.16 -11.89
C ILE A 52 -2.76 10.59 -10.63
N VAL A 53 -1.95 10.41 -9.57
CA VAL A 53 -2.44 9.87 -8.29
C VAL A 53 -3.42 10.82 -7.62
N ASP A 54 -3.18 12.12 -7.65
CA ASP A 54 -4.10 13.10 -7.08
C ASP A 54 -5.45 13.12 -7.81
N GLY A 55 -5.43 12.91 -9.12
CA GLY A 55 -6.62 12.92 -9.97
C GLY A 55 -7.42 11.60 -9.98
N ILE A 56 -6.84 10.49 -9.50
CA ILE A 56 -7.52 9.18 -9.54
C ILE A 56 -8.73 9.15 -8.62
N LYS A 57 -9.82 8.57 -9.12
CA LYS A 57 -11.03 8.26 -8.36
C LYS A 57 -11.35 6.79 -8.57
N TYR A 58 -11.74 6.12 -7.51
CA TYR A 58 -12.27 4.78 -7.56
C TYR A 58 -13.78 4.84 -7.36
N GLU A 59 -14.50 4.04 -8.14
CA GLU A 59 -15.95 3.91 -8.03
C GLU A 59 -16.27 2.45 -7.77
N LYS A 60 -17.16 2.19 -6.80
CA LYS A 60 -17.65 0.85 -6.52
C LYS A 60 -18.51 0.39 -7.70
N ILE A 61 -18.15 -0.73 -8.31
CA ILE A 61 -18.90 -1.35 -9.41
C ILE A 61 -19.74 -2.49 -8.82
N GLY A 62 -21.07 -2.33 -8.85
CA GLY A 62 -22.02 -3.32 -8.34
C GLY A 62 -22.18 -3.30 -6.81
N ASP A 63 -23.04 -4.21 -6.32
CA ASP A 63 -23.41 -4.32 -4.90
C ASP A 63 -22.58 -5.33 -4.12
N VAL A 64 -21.57 -5.94 -4.73
CA VAL A 64 -20.71 -6.93 -4.05
C VAL A 64 -19.82 -6.19 -3.05
N GLU A 65 -20.10 -6.38 -1.77
CA GLU A 65 -19.37 -5.73 -0.68
C GLU A 65 -18.13 -6.51 -0.22
N TYR A 66 -17.98 -7.76 -0.67
CA TYR A 66 -16.96 -8.68 -0.18
C TYR A 66 -16.24 -9.38 -1.34
N TYR A 67 -14.94 -9.60 -1.15
CA TYR A 67 -14.22 -10.57 -1.97
C TYR A 67 -14.69 -11.98 -1.60
N SER A 68 -15.01 -12.81 -2.58
CA SER A 68 -15.44 -14.19 -2.33
C SER A 68 -14.32 -14.95 -1.61
N GLN A 69 -14.69 -15.68 -0.55
CA GLN A 69 -13.75 -16.52 0.22
C GLN A 69 -13.13 -17.60 -0.66
N GLU A 70 -13.83 -18.05 -1.70
CA GLU A 70 -13.34 -19.02 -2.69
C GLU A 70 -12.06 -18.58 -3.40
N LEU A 71 -11.80 -17.26 -3.50
CA LEU A 71 -10.56 -16.73 -4.05
C LEU A 71 -9.34 -17.06 -3.17
N PHE A 72 -9.53 -17.40 -1.90
CA PHE A 72 -8.48 -17.71 -0.94
C PHE A 72 -8.26 -19.22 -0.74
N GLU A 73 -9.14 -20.09 -1.26
CA GLU A 73 -9.16 -21.52 -0.94
C GLU A 73 -8.17 -22.38 -1.74
N ASN A 74 -7.65 -21.92 -2.87
CA ASN A 74 -6.97 -22.79 -3.85
C ASN A 74 -5.46 -22.54 -4.04
N ASN A 75 -4.80 -21.78 -3.18
CA ASN A 75 -3.37 -21.55 -3.33
C ASN A 75 -2.57 -22.28 -2.24
N GLU A 76 -1.78 -23.26 -2.64
CA GLU A 76 -0.77 -23.84 -1.78
C GLU A 76 0.33 -22.80 -1.52
N ILE A 77 0.64 -22.59 -0.24
CA ILE A 77 1.66 -21.66 0.20
C ILE A 77 2.85 -22.48 0.69
N PHE A 78 4.01 -22.25 0.08
CA PHE A 78 5.25 -22.91 0.47
C PHE A 78 6.11 -21.99 1.33
N GLY A 79 6.51 -22.49 2.49
CA GLY A 79 7.39 -21.81 3.41
C GLY A 79 8.11 -22.81 4.30
N TYR A 80 8.94 -22.32 5.21
CA TYR A 80 9.64 -23.17 6.18
C TYR A 80 9.48 -22.64 7.62
N LEU A 81 9.15 -23.55 8.51
CA LEU A 81 9.10 -23.27 9.94
C LEU A 81 10.53 -23.04 10.48
N LYS A 82 10.63 -22.26 11.54
CA LYS A 82 11.86 -22.13 12.30
C LYS A 82 12.20 -23.50 12.91
N ASP A 83 13.31 -24.06 12.50
CA ASP A 83 13.87 -25.23 13.13
C ASP A 83 14.86 -24.81 14.25
N GLU A 84 15.19 -25.69 15.19
CA GLU A 84 16.06 -25.38 16.33
C GLU A 84 17.48 -24.96 15.89
N MET A 85 17.92 -25.34 14.69
CA MET A 85 19.23 -25.01 14.13
C MET A 85 19.24 -23.76 13.26
N SER A 86 18.11 -23.36 12.68
CA SER A 86 18.00 -22.17 11.85
C SER A 86 17.24 -21.04 12.59
N LYS A 87 17.94 -19.96 12.88
CA LYS A 87 17.36 -18.82 13.61
C LYS A 87 16.27 -18.05 12.86
N LYS A 88 15.92 -18.41 11.61
CA LYS A 88 15.02 -17.63 10.74
C LYS A 88 14.16 -18.50 9.83
N GLY A 89 13.19 -19.21 10.42
CA GLY A 89 12.06 -19.68 9.61
C GLY A 89 11.23 -18.50 9.08
N ASN A 90 10.58 -18.66 7.92
CA ASN A 90 9.67 -17.64 7.35
C ASN A 90 8.19 -18.01 7.52
N MET A 91 7.87 -19.10 8.19
CA MET A 91 6.51 -19.46 8.59
C MET A 91 6.27 -19.19 10.07
N VAL A 92 5.12 -18.61 10.37
CA VAL A 92 4.65 -18.38 11.75
C VAL A 92 3.34 -19.13 11.94
N LYS A 93 3.25 -19.98 12.96
CA LYS A 93 2.01 -20.63 13.36
C LYS A 93 1.04 -19.60 13.91
N THR A 94 -0.23 -19.75 13.56
CA THR A 94 -1.29 -18.80 13.92
C THR A 94 -2.56 -19.54 14.31
N GLU A 95 -3.37 -18.92 15.17
CA GLU A 95 -4.68 -19.42 15.60
C GLU A 95 -5.82 -18.51 15.12
N LYS A 96 -5.50 -17.23 14.85
CA LYS A 96 -6.48 -16.22 14.42
C LYS A 96 -6.50 -15.95 12.92
N THR A 97 -5.86 -16.81 12.13
CA THR A 97 -5.93 -16.75 10.67
C THR A 97 -6.74 -17.91 10.11
N PRO A 98 -7.26 -17.81 8.87
CA PRO A 98 -7.90 -18.94 8.19
C PRO A 98 -6.94 -20.12 7.96
N TYR A 99 -5.64 -19.90 8.09
CA TYR A 99 -4.58 -20.87 7.84
C TYR A 99 -3.89 -21.26 9.15
N SER A 100 -3.34 -22.47 9.22
CA SER A 100 -2.53 -22.91 10.36
C SER A 100 -1.20 -22.19 10.50
N SER A 101 -0.75 -21.54 9.45
CA SER A 101 0.50 -20.78 9.40
C SER A 101 0.44 -19.71 8.32
N ILE A 102 1.23 -18.66 8.48
CA ILE A 102 1.41 -17.60 7.48
C ILE A 102 2.88 -17.48 7.10
N ILE A 103 3.15 -17.06 5.87
CA ILE A 103 4.50 -16.75 5.39
C ILE A 103 4.80 -15.28 5.66
N ILE A 104 5.98 -15.02 6.18
CA ILE A 104 6.48 -13.70 6.56
C ILE A 104 7.69 -13.36 5.69
N ASP A 105 7.68 -12.20 5.08
CA ASP A 105 8.75 -11.73 4.18
C ASP A 105 9.74 -10.77 4.88
N SER A 106 9.32 -10.23 6.05
CA SER A 106 10.16 -9.30 6.81
C SER A 106 10.01 -9.48 8.32
N GLU A 107 10.99 -9.00 9.09
CA GLU A 107 10.92 -9.00 10.55
C GLU A 107 9.85 -8.02 11.09
N ILE A 108 9.52 -6.97 10.34
CA ILE A 108 8.43 -6.05 10.68
C ILE A 108 7.09 -6.77 10.60
N GLU A 109 6.84 -7.49 9.52
CA GLU A 109 5.65 -8.31 9.36
C GLU A 109 5.53 -9.38 10.45
N ARG A 110 6.66 -10.01 10.83
CA ARG A 110 6.69 -10.99 11.92
C ARG A 110 6.21 -10.38 13.23
N LYS A 111 6.81 -9.28 13.65
CA LYS A 111 6.42 -8.56 14.88
C LYS A 111 4.98 -8.07 14.82
N PHE A 112 4.53 -7.66 13.66
CA PHE A 112 3.16 -7.23 13.45
C PHE A 112 2.19 -8.41 13.61
N ALA A 113 2.43 -9.54 12.96
CA ALA A 113 1.64 -10.76 13.08
C ALA A 113 1.59 -11.28 14.52
N GLU A 114 2.73 -11.35 15.20
CA GLU A 114 2.80 -11.74 16.63
C GLU A 114 1.98 -10.78 17.51
N GLY A 115 2.00 -9.50 17.20
CA GLY A 115 1.20 -8.51 17.89
C GLY A 115 -0.30 -8.62 17.63
N LEU A 116 -0.72 -9.00 16.43
CA LEU A 116 -2.11 -9.31 16.10
C LEU A 116 -2.59 -10.56 16.82
N GLU A 117 -1.78 -11.62 16.81
CA GLU A 117 -2.08 -12.90 17.48
C GLU A 117 -2.32 -12.71 18.97
N ASN A 118 -1.49 -11.90 19.63
CA ASN A 118 -1.57 -11.62 21.05
C ASN A 118 -2.59 -10.53 21.45
N ASN A 119 -3.34 -9.96 20.51
CA ASN A 119 -4.31 -8.91 20.80
C ASN A 119 -5.72 -9.47 20.90
N GLY A 120 -6.34 -9.43 22.10
CA GLY A 120 -7.68 -9.97 22.37
C GLY A 120 -8.80 -9.35 21.53
N ASN A 121 -8.64 -8.12 21.02
CA ASN A 121 -9.63 -7.45 20.18
C ASN A 121 -9.56 -7.89 18.70
N ILE A 122 -8.50 -8.55 18.29
CA ILE A 122 -8.38 -9.09 16.95
C ILE A 122 -9.09 -10.44 16.88
N LYS A 123 -10.09 -10.52 16.03
CA LYS A 123 -10.89 -11.73 15.82
C LYS A 123 -10.28 -12.65 14.80
N VAL A 124 -9.97 -12.09 13.63
CA VAL A 124 -9.37 -12.78 12.52
C VAL A 124 -8.43 -11.80 11.79
N TYR A 125 -7.33 -12.30 11.27
CA TYR A 125 -6.50 -11.56 10.36
C TYR A 125 -5.92 -12.50 9.29
N THR A 126 -5.47 -11.95 8.17
CA THR A 126 -4.76 -12.71 7.14
C THR A 126 -3.74 -11.83 6.43
N LYS A 127 -2.60 -12.40 6.06
CA LYS A 127 -1.72 -11.79 5.09
C LYS A 127 -2.37 -11.94 3.71
N LEU A 128 -2.51 -10.83 3.00
CA LEU A 128 -3.12 -10.84 1.66
C LEU A 128 -2.15 -11.49 0.66
N PRO A 129 -2.62 -12.40 -0.17
CA PRO A 129 -1.75 -13.10 -1.11
C PRO A 129 -1.34 -12.19 -2.28
N ASP A 130 -0.24 -12.54 -2.96
CA ASP A 130 0.33 -11.75 -4.07
C ASP A 130 -0.63 -11.55 -5.26
N TRP A 131 -1.64 -12.39 -5.41
CA TRP A 131 -2.64 -12.24 -6.46
C TRP A 131 -3.75 -11.23 -6.09
N PHE A 132 -3.88 -10.86 -4.81
CA PHE A 132 -4.78 -9.79 -4.39
C PHE A 132 -4.18 -8.45 -4.81
N LYS A 133 -4.62 -7.92 -5.94
CA LYS A 133 -4.02 -6.74 -6.57
C LYS A 133 -5.07 -5.67 -6.85
N ILE A 134 -4.78 -4.46 -6.42
CA ILE A 134 -5.55 -3.28 -6.75
C ILE A 134 -4.90 -2.62 -7.96
N PRO A 135 -5.61 -2.50 -9.09
CA PRO A 135 -5.09 -1.79 -10.26
C PRO A 135 -4.87 -0.31 -9.94
N THR A 136 -3.69 0.19 -10.25
CA THR A 136 -3.39 1.61 -10.16
C THR A 136 -2.75 2.10 -11.45
N PRO A 137 -2.77 3.42 -11.75
CA PRO A 137 -2.08 3.97 -12.92
C PRO A 137 -0.58 3.75 -12.91
N LEU A 138 -0.02 3.37 -11.76
CA LEU A 138 1.41 3.15 -11.54
C LEU A 138 1.78 1.66 -11.49
N GLY A 139 0.87 0.78 -11.90
CA GLY A 139 0.97 -0.67 -11.77
C GLY A 139 0.19 -1.19 -10.56
N ASN A 140 0.13 -2.50 -10.41
CA ASN A 140 -0.63 -3.12 -9.35
C ASN A 140 -0.07 -2.78 -7.96
N TYR A 141 -0.98 -2.62 -7.01
CA TYR A 141 -0.72 -2.49 -5.58
C TYR A 141 -1.29 -3.70 -4.84
N ASN A 142 -0.52 -4.27 -3.94
CA ASN A 142 -0.93 -5.38 -3.08
C ASN A 142 -0.71 -4.97 -1.63
N PRO A 143 -1.78 -4.72 -0.86
CA PRO A 143 -1.65 -4.46 0.56
C PRO A 143 -1.29 -5.71 1.34
N ASP A 144 -0.68 -5.56 2.52
CA ASP A 144 -0.13 -6.69 3.28
C ASP A 144 -1.20 -7.48 4.05
N TRP A 145 -2.13 -6.81 4.72
CA TRP A 145 -3.01 -7.44 5.71
C TRP A 145 -4.47 -7.07 5.56
N ALA A 146 -5.35 -8.03 5.82
CA ALA A 146 -6.74 -7.80 6.13
C ALA A 146 -7.02 -8.23 7.59
N ILE A 147 -7.68 -7.37 8.37
CA ILE A 147 -7.84 -7.54 9.80
C ILE A 147 -9.30 -7.27 10.20
N LEU A 148 -9.86 -8.16 11.00
CA LEU A 148 -11.17 -8.01 11.63
C LEU A 148 -11.00 -7.74 13.12
N VAL A 149 -11.44 -6.58 13.56
CA VAL A 149 -11.46 -6.17 14.97
C VAL A 149 -12.88 -6.33 15.53
N GLU A 150 -13.03 -6.96 16.69
CA GLU A 150 -14.29 -7.07 17.41
C GLU A 150 -14.26 -6.19 18.66
N GLU A 151 -15.31 -5.41 18.88
CA GLU A 151 -15.48 -4.65 20.13
C GLU A 151 -16.24 -5.49 21.17
N PRO A 152 -15.67 -5.76 22.35
CA PRO A 152 -16.30 -6.63 23.34
C PRO A 152 -17.59 -6.07 23.96
N ASN A 153 -17.84 -4.76 23.88
CA ASN A 153 -18.83 -4.08 24.70
C ASN A 153 -19.95 -3.33 23.97
N GLN A 154 -20.03 -3.38 22.66
CA GLN A 154 -21.10 -2.73 21.91
C GLN A 154 -21.61 -3.66 20.81
N ASN A 155 -22.82 -4.19 20.96
CA ASN A 155 -23.65 -4.87 19.94
C ASN A 155 -22.94 -5.36 18.65
N LYS A 156 -21.79 -6.04 18.77
CA LYS A 156 -21.06 -6.70 17.67
C LYS A 156 -20.68 -5.79 16.48
N GLU A 157 -20.25 -4.57 16.73
CA GLU A 157 -19.62 -3.80 15.64
C GLU A 157 -18.29 -4.45 15.27
N LYS A 158 -18.23 -4.93 14.03
CA LYS A 158 -17.04 -5.47 13.42
C LYS A 158 -16.39 -4.37 12.60
N LEU A 159 -15.13 -4.05 12.92
CA LEU A 159 -14.35 -3.10 12.14
C LEU A 159 -13.42 -3.89 11.21
N TYR A 160 -13.49 -3.57 9.93
CA TYR A 160 -12.65 -4.17 8.90
C TYR A 160 -11.53 -3.20 8.55
N PHE A 161 -10.31 -3.68 8.58
CA PHE A 161 -9.14 -2.89 8.23
C PHE A 161 -8.32 -3.59 7.16
N VAL A 162 -7.82 -2.81 6.23
CA VAL A 162 -6.71 -3.19 5.37
C VAL A 162 -5.48 -2.42 5.83
N VAL A 163 -4.38 -3.12 6.01
CA VAL A 163 -3.17 -2.55 6.61
C VAL A 163 -1.97 -2.82 5.70
N GLU A 164 -1.15 -1.79 5.55
CA GLU A 164 0.16 -1.85 4.93
C GLU A 164 1.23 -1.72 6.00
N THR A 165 2.17 -2.65 6.06
CA THR A 165 3.31 -2.59 7.00
C THR A 165 4.53 -1.98 6.32
N LYS A 166 4.98 -0.82 6.81
CA LYS A 166 6.11 -0.11 6.21
C LYS A 166 7.45 -0.55 6.80
N GLY A 167 8.35 -0.97 5.91
CA GLY A 167 9.76 -1.15 6.24
C GLY A 167 10.58 0.11 5.98
N THR A 168 11.62 0.35 6.79
CA THR A 168 12.49 1.53 6.70
C THR A 168 13.57 1.44 5.62
N THR A 169 13.58 0.39 4.81
CA THR A 169 14.70 0.07 3.92
C THR A 169 14.33 0.09 2.46
N SER A 170 14.28 1.25 1.81
CA SER A 170 14.35 1.33 0.35
C SER A 170 14.94 2.65 -0.14
N GLU A 171 15.64 2.61 -1.26
CA GLU A 171 16.20 3.76 -1.96
C GLU A 171 15.13 4.82 -2.24
N GLU A 172 15.51 6.10 -2.19
CA GLU A 172 14.61 7.26 -2.18
C GLU A 172 13.58 7.27 -3.35
N GLY A 173 13.98 6.85 -4.54
CA GLY A 173 13.09 6.82 -5.71
C GLY A 173 12.07 5.67 -5.72
N ARG A 174 12.38 4.52 -5.10
CA ARG A 174 11.43 3.41 -4.90
C ARG A 174 10.37 3.78 -3.89
N ARG A 175 10.75 4.48 -2.79
CA ARG A 175 9.80 4.96 -1.77
C ARG A 175 8.73 5.85 -2.37
N ASP A 176 9.10 6.75 -3.27
CA ASP A 176 8.14 7.64 -3.91
C ASP A 176 7.07 6.90 -4.71
N LEU A 177 7.47 5.93 -5.53
CA LEU A 177 6.53 5.14 -6.33
C LEU A 177 5.63 4.25 -5.46
N GLU A 178 6.18 3.62 -4.45
CA GLU A 178 5.46 2.77 -3.51
C GLU A 178 4.47 3.59 -2.67
N ASN A 179 4.89 4.74 -2.14
CA ASN A 179 3.99 5.67 -1.45
C ASN A 179 2.84 6.15 -2.33
N LEU A 180 3.08 6.37 -3.61
CA LEU A 180 2.03 6.74 -4.55
C LEU A 180 1.04 5.61 -4.81
N LYS A 181 1.49 4.36 -4.88
CA LYS A 181 0.62 3.17 -4.97
C LYS A 181 -0.21 2.99 -3.69
N ILE A 182 0.41 3.18 -2.52
CA ILE A 182 -0.28 3.16 -1.21
C ILE A 182 -1.39 4.23 -1.17
N ASN A 183 -1.14 5.43 -1.68
CA ASN A 183 -2.17 6.47 -1.78
C ASN A 183 -3.32 6.08 -2.71
N CYS A 184 -3.04 5.39 -3.81
CA CYS A 184 -4.09 4.81 -4.66
C CYS A 184 -4.90 3.75 -3.89
N GLY A 185 -4.23 2.86 -3.15
CA GLY A 185 -4.88 1.87 -2.29
C GLY A 185 -5.79 2.51 -1.25
N ARG A 186 -5.34 3.57 -0.58
CA ARG A 186 -6.15 4.32 0.39
C ARG A 186 -7.44 4.86 -0.25
N LYS A 187 -7.35 5.50 -1.41
CA LYS A 187 -8.52 5.99 -2.16
C LYS A 187 -9.46 4.87 -2.61
N HIS A 188 -8.90 3.71 -2.97
CA HIS A 188 -9.68 2.53 -3.34
C HIS A 188 -10.52 2.02 -2.17
N PHE A 189 -9.90 1.81 -0.99
CA PHE A 189 -10.62 1.35 0.19
C PHE A 189 -11.58 2.38 0.76
N GLU A 190 -11.27 3.67 0.64
CA GLU A 190 -12.20 4.76 0.97
C GLU A 190 -13.49 4.67 0.12
N ALA A 191 -13.37 4.42 -1.18
CA ALA A 191 -14.52 4.22 -2.07
C ALA A 191 -15.36 2.98 -1.71
N LEU A 192 -14.73 1.94 -1.15
CA LEU A 192 -15.38 0.73 -0.63
C LEU A 192 -15.91 0.90 0.80
N LYS A 193 -15.66 2.02 1.46
CA LYS A 193 -15.96 2.26 2.89
C LYS A 193 -15.29 1.24 3.83
N VAL A 194 -14.09 0.82 3.48
CA VAL A 194 -13.21 -0.03 4.29
C VAL A 194 -12.11 0.83 4.89
N ASP A 195 -11.89 0.72 6.18
CA ASP A 195 -10.83 1.45 6.85
C ASP A 195 -9.46 0.96 6.39
N TYR A 196 -8.59 1.89 6.03
CA TYR A 196 -7.24 1.61 5.54
C TYR A 196 -6.20 2.33 6.40
N SER A 197 -5.19 1.60 6.84
CA SER A 197 -4.06 2.15 7.60
C SER A 197 -2.73 1.72 7.01
N ASP A 198 -1.79 2.63 6.97
CA ASP A 198 -0.37 2.34 6.82
C ASP A 198 0.30 2.54 8.20
N CYS A 199 0.94 1.50 8.69
CA CYS A 199 1.59 1.53 10.00
C CYS A 199 2.89 0.72 10.00
N ASP A 200 3.83 1.13 10.85
CA ASP A 200 5.13 0.49 11.03
C ASP A 200 5.15 -0.51 12.20
N SER A 201 4.10 -0.49 13.02
CA SER A 201 4.03 -1.28 14.23
C SER A 201 2.61 -1.57 14.68
N ILE A 202 2.46 -2.63 15.45
CA ILE A 202 1.18 -2.97 16.11
C ILE A 202 0.72 -1.86 17.07
N SER A 203 1.64 -1.13 17.69
CA SER A 203 1.31 -0.02 18.59
C SER A 203 0.62 1.12 17.86
N ASN A 204 1.15 1.50 16.69
CA ASN A 204 0.55 2.53 15.85
C ASN A 204 -0.80 2.08 15.27
N PHE A 205 -0.94 0.80 14.93
CA PHE A 205 -2.22 0.24 14.53
C PHE A 205 -3.27 0.27 15.66
N LYS A 206 -2.90 -0.02 16.91
CA LYS A 206 -3.81 0.12 18.06
C LYS A 206 -4.30 1.56 18.23
N ILE A 207 -3.41 2.54 18.13
CA ILE A 207 -3.77 3.97 18.19
C ILE A 207 -4.76 4.31 17.06
N TYR A 208 -4.53 3.79 15.87
CA TYR A 208 -5.44 4.01 14.74
C TYR A 208 -6.82 3.41 14.99
N ILE A 209 -6.93 2.19 15.51
CA ILE A 209 -8.20 1.56 15.89
C ILE A 209 -8.97 2.45 16.87
N GLU A 210 -8.32 2.96 17.92
CA GLU A 210 -8.99 3.81 18.92
C GLU A 210 -9.53 5.11 18.30
N LYS A 211 -8.78 5.75 17.40
CA LYS A 211 -9.26 6.93 16.66
C LYS A 211 -10.50 6.65 15.82
N ILE A 212 -10.56 5.50 15.14
CA ILE A 212 -11.74 5.13 14.34
C ILE A 212 -12.94 4.88 15.27
N LYS A 213 -12.76 4.22 16.40
CA LYS A 213 -13.82 4.02 17.39
C LYS A 213 -14.39 5.33 17.92
N GLU A 214 -13.54 6.30 18.27
CA GLU A 214 -13.96 7.64 18.71
C GLU A 214 -14.74 8.36 17.61
N LYS A 215 -14.27 8.31 16.37
CA LYS A 215 -14.96 8.92 15.22
C LYS A 215 -16.36 8.32 15.02
N ASN A 216 -16.49 6.99 15.12
CA ASN A 216 -17.77 6.31 14.94
C ASN A 216 -18.75 6.65 16.06
N LYS A 217 -18.31 6.77 17.32
CA LYS A 217 -19.14 7.22 18.44
C LYS A 217 -19.68 8.63 18.23
N ASN A 218 -18.87 9.54 17.73
CA ASN A 218 -19.27 10.93 17.48
C ASN A 218 -20.25 11.09 16.32
N ASN A 219 -20.28 10.15 15.38
CA ASN A 219 -21.21 10.17 14.25
C ASN A 219 -22.58 9.53 14.56
N GLN A 220 -22.73 8.88 15.73
CA GLN A 220 -24.00 8.27 16.19
C GLN A 220 -24.77 9.18 17.17
N ASN A 221 -24.18 10.27 17.61
CA ASN A 221 -24.82 11.33 18.42
C ASN A 221 -25.19 12.53 17.54
#